data_938224f4e1e3dc1447da4b662a4cbd2c
#
_entry.id   938224f4e1e3dc1447da4b662a4cbd2c
#
_cell.length_a   1.000
_cell.length_b   1.000
_cell.length_c   1.000
_cell.angle_alpha   90.00
_cell.angle_beta   90.00
_cell.angle_gamma   90.00
#
_symmetry.space_group_name_H-M   'P 1'
#
loop_
_entity.id
_entity.type
_entity.pdbx_description
1 polymer ?
#
loop_
_entity_poly.entity_id
_entity_poly.type
_entity_poly.pdbx_seq_one_letter_code
_entity_poly.pdbx_strand_id
1 'polypeptide(L)'
;VSVMHVNNETGIIQPIEEIGEELEKRNILFHVDATQSCGKLVEELKRTKYRMLSFSAHKLRGPQGVGGLVLKKKRYKLPPVKNIMYGGQQEHGIRPGTIPVALVAGCGKACEIAQTEYTSNEEKNRAIKDIAFQILEGSNISYHFNGDQDYCVSNTMNICFDGVSSEALMISSKQYCGVSN
;
A
#
# COMPACT_ATOMS: atom_id res chain seq x y z
N VAL A 1 14.86 4.23 9.99
CA VAL A 1 14.58 4.18 8.55
C VAL A 1 13.09 4.00 8.35
N SER A 2 12.51 4.68 7.36
CA SER A 2 11.11 4.53 6.93
C SER A 2 11.09 4.33 5.42
N VAL A 3 10.37 3.30 4.96
CA VAL A 3 10.24 2.96 3.53
C VAL A 3 8.77 2.69 3.22
N MET A 4 8.28 3.24 2.13
CA MET A 4 7.01 2.88 1.53
C MET A 4 7.16 1.54 0.80
N HIS A 5 6.36 0.52 1.15
CA HIS A 5 6.48 -0.80 0.53
C HIS A 5 6.10 -0.78 -0.96
N VAL A 6 5.00 -0.14 -1.30
CA VAL A 6 4.53 0.00 -2.69
C VAL A 6 4.29 1.47 -2.98
N ASN A 7 4.87 1.96 -4.06
CA ASN A 7 4.64 3.32 -4.51
C ASN A 7 3.20 3.49 -5.01
N ASN A 8 2.53 4.54 -4.57
CA ASN A 8 1.12 4.78 -4.88
C ASN A 8 0.85 5.22 -6.33
N GLU A 9 1.86 5.73 -7.03
CA GLU A 9 1.76 6.19 -8.42
C GLU A 9 2.18 5.11 -9.41
N THR A 10 3.39 4.58 -9.22
CA THR A 10 3.98 3.62 -10.16
C THR A 10 3.61 2.17 -9.87
N GLY A 11 3.18 1.88 -8.64
CA GLY A 11 2.93 0.50 -8.20
C GLY A 11 4.19 -0.30 -7.87
N ILE A 12 5.38 0.31 -7.94
CA ILE A 12 6.66 -0.39 -7.72
C ILE A 12 6.79 -0.85 -6.28
N ILE A 13 7.17 -2.12 -6.12
CA ILE A 13 7.39 -2.81 -4.85
C ILE A 13 8.84 -2.62 -4.40
N GLN A 14 9.04 -2.14 -3.18
CA GLN A 14 10.37 -2.02 -2.58
C GLN A 14 10.76 -3.32 -1.87
N PRO A 15 12.04 -3.72 -1.88
CA PRO A 15 12.52 -4.98 -1.29
C PRO A 15 12.62 -4.86 0.24
N ILE A 16 11.46 -4.76 0.92
CA ILE A 16 11.39 -4.50 2.36
C ILE A 16 11.87 -5.68 3.22
N GLU A 17 11.86 -6.91 2.69
CA GLU A 17 12.38 -8.07 3.40
C GLU A 17 13.90 -7.94 3.57
N GLU A 18 14.63 -7.69 2.48
CA GLU A 18 16.10 -7.53 2.47
C GLU A 18 16.52 -6.28 3.26
N ILE A 19 15.79 -5.17 3.08
CA ILE A 19 16.02 -3.94 3.86
C ILE A 19 15.81 -4.22 5.34
N GLY A 20 14.75 -4.94 5.72
CA GLY A 20 14.44 -5.28 7.09
C GLY A 20 15.51 -6.18 7.74
N GLU A 21 16.03 -7.15 6.98
CA GLU A 21 17.12 -8.01 7.45
C GLU A 21 18.41 -7.24 7.72
N GLU A 22 18.77 -6.35 6.80
CA GLU A 22 19.99 -5.56 6.95
C GLU A 22 19.89 -4.54 8.09
N LEU A 23 18.72 -3.92 8.26
CA LEU A 23 18.48 -2.98 9.36
C LEU A 23 18.43 -3.69 10.72
N GLU A 24 17.90 -4.93 10.77
CA GLU A 24 17.89 -5.71 12.01
C GLU A 24 19.30 -6.08 12.46
N LYS A 25 20.20 -6.48 11.55
CA LYS A 25 21.61 -6.76 11.83
C LYS A 25 22.32 -5.54 12.45
N ARG A 26 21.98 -4.36 11.99
CA ARG A 26 22.54 -3.08 12.46
C ARG A 26 21.80 -2.50 13.67
N ASN A 27 20.77 -3.19 14.18
CA ASN A 27 19.89 -2.72 15.25
C ASN A 27 19.27 -1.33 14.96
N ILE A 28 18.91 -1.06 13.69
CA ILE A 28 18.25 0.16 13.24
C ILE A 28 16.74 -0.09 13.22
N LEU A 29 15.98 0.87 13.75
CA LEU A 29 14.51 0.80 13.72
C LEU A 29 13.99 0.96 12.29
N PHE A 30 13.12 0.02 11.90
CA PHE A 30 12.49 -0.01 10.59
C PHE A 30 10.98 0.23 10.68
N HIS A 31 10.52 1.22 9.95
CA HIS A 31 9.10 1.50 9.71
C HIS A 31 8.78 1.21 8.25
N VAL A 32 7.71 0.47 8.03
CA VAL A 32 7.14 0.20 6.71
C VAL A 32 5.83 0.96 6.56
N ASP A 33 5.72 1.80 5.55
CA ASP A 33 4.43 2.29 5.11
C ASP A 33 3.80 1.26 4.18
N ALA A 34 2.85 0.52 4.71
CA ALA A 34 2.12 -0.53 4.02
C ALA A 34 0.76 -0.05 3.47
N THR A 35 0.56 1.25 3.30
CA THR A 35 -0.73 1.81 2.87
C THR A 35 -1.20 1.19 1.56
N GLN A 36 -0.32 0.95 0.60
CA GLN A 36 -0.66 0.35 -0.68
C GLN A 36 -0.58 -1.18 -0.71
N SER A 37 0.12 -1.81 0.25
CA SER A 37 0.40 -3.25 0.25
C SER A 37 -0.37 -4.05 1.30
N CYS A 38 -0.83 -3.42 2.37
CA CYS A 38 -1.61 -4.08 3.40
C CYS A 38 -2.88 -4.73 2.81
N GLY A 39 -3.09 -6.02 3.08
CA GLY A 39 -4.19 -6.79 2.52
C GLY A 39 -4.04 -7.17 1.03
N LYS A 40 -2.87 -6.92 0.43
CA LYS A 40 -2.51 -7.33 -0.93
C LYS A 40 -1.25 -8.19 -0.92
N LEU A 41 -0.13 -7.67 -0.45
CA LEU A 41 1.15 -8.38 -0.32
C LEU A 41 1.31 -8.93 1.10
N VAL A 42 0.36 -9.77 1.51
CA VAL A 42 0.23 -10.24 2.90
C VAL A 42 1.44 -11.07 3.33
N GLU A 43 1.91 -11.98 2.47
CA GLU A 43 3.00 -12.89 2.82
C GLU A 43 4.34 -12.16 2.94
N GLU A 44 4.61 -11.17 2.10
CA GLU A 44 5.82 -10.35 2.20
C GLU A 44 5.82 -9.54 3.51
N LEU A 45 4.70 -8.92 3.87
CA LEU A 45 4.57 -8.18 5.12
C LEU A 45 4.73 -9.09 6.36
N LYS A 46 4.30 -10.35 6.30
CA LYS A 46 4.50 -11.33 7.39
C LYS A 46 5.98 -11.67 7.59
N ARG A 47 6.74 -11.83 6.49
CA ARG A 47 8.17 -12.18 6.52
C ARG A 47 9.05 -11.00 6.91
N THR A 48 8.62 -9.78 6.59
CA THR A 48 9.41 -8.56 6.80
C THR A 48 9.72 -8.29 8.27
N LYS A 49 10.97 -7.99 8.55
CA LYS A 49 11.49 -7.67 9.89
C LYS A 49 11.36 -6.18 10.21
N TYR A 50 10.14 -5.70 10.35
CA TYR A 50 9.87 -4.32 10.76
C TYR A 50 9.58 -4.21 12.26
N ARG A 51 9.70 -3.00 12.81
CA ARG A 51 9.32 -2.63 14.18
C ARG A 51 8.06 -1.76 14.21
N MET A 52 7.78 -1.06 13.13
CA MET A 52 6.60 -0.21 12.95
C MET A 52 6.03 -0.44 11.56
N LEU A 53 4.70 -0.43 11.46
CA LEU A 53 4.00 -0.51 10.18
C LEU A 53 2.75 0.36 10.22
N SER A 54 2.58 1.21 9.22
CA SER A 54 1.38 2.01 9.04
C SER A 54 0.54 1.52 7.86
N PHE A 55 -0.79 1.64 7.98
CA PHE A 55 -1.73 1.34 6.90
C PHE A 55 -2.97 2.22 6.99
N SER A 56 -3.75 2.26 5.91
CA SER A 56 -5.01 3.02 5.84
C SER A 56 -6.16 2.09 5.43
N ALA A 57 -7.29 2.15 6.16
CA ALA A 57 -8.40 1.25 5.95
C ALA A 57 -9.05 1.38 4.56
N HIS A 58 -9.15 2.61 4.02
CA HIS A 58 -9.78 2.82 2.71
C HIS A 58 -9.00 2.16 1.55
N LYS A 59 -7.72 1.87 1.71
CA LYS A 59 -6.91 1.11 0.73
C LYS A 59 -7.16 -0.40 0.79
N LEU A 60 -7.82 -0.87 1.87
CA LEU A 60 -8.30 -2.23 2.08
C LEU A 60 -9.81 -2.39 1.77
N ARG A 61 -10.42 -1.44 1.05
CA ARG A 61 -11.89 -1.35 0.86
C ARG A 61 -12.66 -1.15 2.17
N GLY A 62 -12.00 -0.66 3.20
CA GLY A 62 -12.59 -0.26 4.47
C GLY A 62 -13.00 1.21 4.48
N PRO A 63 -13.48 1.72 5.62
CA PRO A 63 -13.95 3.09 5.73
C PRO A 63 -12.81 4.11 5.62
N GLN A 64 -13.13 5.30 5.08
CA GLN A 64 -12.25 6.46 5.12
C GLN A 64 -12.17 7.03 6.53
N GLY A 65 -11.07 7.72 6.85
CA GLY A 65 -10.89 8.42 8.12
C GLY A 65 -10.30 7.55 9.25
N VAL A 66 -9.93 6.32 8.97
CA VAL A 66 -9.28 5.42 9.92
C VAL A 66 -8.12 4.68 9.28
N GLY A 67 -7.11 4.38 10.06
CA GLY A 67 -5.95 3.56 9.72
C GLY A 67 -5.32 2.99 10.99
N GLY A 68 -4.19 2.35 10.87
CA GLY A 68 -3.51 1.75 11.99
C GLY A 68 -1.99 1.95 11.96
N LEU A 69 -1.41 1.98 13.14
CA LEU A 69 0.02 1.90 13.38
C LEU A 69 0.32 0.67 14.23
N VAL A 70 0.93 -0.33 13.62
CA VAL A 70 1.39 -1.53 14.32
C VAL A 70 2.75 -1.25 14.94
N LEU A 71 2.88 -1.51 16.24
CA LEU A 71 4.13 -1.38 17.00
C LEU A 71 4.55 -2.77 17.51
N LYS A 72 5.54 -3.39 16.87
CA LYS A 72 6.05 -4.70 17.28
C LYS A 72 6.94 -4.58 18.52
N LYS A 73 6.61 -5.30 19.60
CA LYS A 73 7.47 -5.43 20.78
C LYS A 73 8.71 -6.28 20.47
N LYS A 74 9.85 -5.87 20.98
CA LYS A 74 11.07 -6.70 21.04
C LYS A 74 11.50 -6.83 22.50
N ARG A 75 11.58 -8.06 23.00
CA ARG A 75 11.82 -8.33 24.43
C ARG A 75 10.89 -7.50 25.34
N TYR A 76 9.59 -7.54 25.05
CA TYR A 76 8.51 -6.83 25.77
C TYR A 76 8.56 -5.29 25.66
N LYS A 77 9.51 -4.68 24.96
CA LYS A 77 9.63 -3.23 24.78
C LYS A 77 9.07 -2.79 23.44
N LEU A 78 8.20 -1.78 23.46
CA LEU A 78 7.73 -1.09 22.25
C LEU A 78 8.87 -0.29 21.59
N PRO A 79 8.77 0.01 20.29
CA PRO A 79 9.63 1.00 19.66
C PRO A 79 9.53 2.35 20.41
N PRO A 80 10.60 3.14 20.49
CA PRO A 80 10.62 4.41 21.21
C PRO A 80 9.91 5.52 20.42
N VAL A 81 8.62 5.33 20.14
CA VAL A 81 7.79 6.38 19.55
C VAL A 81 7.37 7.38 20.60
N LYS A 82 7.33 8.66 20.21
CA LYS A 82 6.80 9.74 21.03
C LYS A 82 5.51 10.22 20.39
N ASN A 83 4.51 10.47 21.23
CA ASN A 83 3.29 11.12 20.78
C ASN A 83 3.58 12.57 20.37
N ILE A 84 2.94 12.99 19.29
CA ILE A 84 2.98 14.37 18.79
C ILE A 84 1.69 15.14 19.10
N MET A 85 0.66 14.44 19.59
CA MET A 85 -0.59 15.00 20.09
C MET A 85 -0.77 14.62 21.55
N TYR A 86 -1.26 15.55 22.36
CA TYR A 86 -1.42 15.38 23.79
C TYR A 86 -2.89 15.55 24.19
N GLY A 87 -3.33 14.85 25.23
CA GLY A 87 -4.70 14.88 25.71
C GLY A 87 -5.04 13.65 26.54
N GLY A 88 -6.14 12.97 26.19
CA GLY A 88 -6.58 11.75 26.88
C GLY A 88 -5.64 10.56 26.72
N GLN A 89 -5.96 9.46 27.41
CA GLN A 89 -5.13 8.26 27.48
C GLN A 89 -5.50 7.19 26.42
N GLN A 90 -6.31 7.55 25.42
CA GLN A 90 -6.69 6.64 24.35
C GLN A 90 -5.45 6.12 23.59
N GLU A 91 -5.54 4.92 23.03
CA GLU A 91 -4.44 4.27 22.32
C GLU A 91 -3.12 4.27 23.12
N HIS A 92 -3.22 3.92 24.42
CA HIS A 92 -2.09 3.90 25.37
C HIS A 92 -1.39 5.27 25.53
N GLY A 93 -2.13 6.38 25.38
CA GLY A 93 -1.61 7.74 25.44
C GLY A 93 -0.84 8.19 24.19
N ILE A 94 -0.71 7.34 23.17
CA ILE A 94 0.01 7.67 21.95
C ILE A 94 -0.84 8.53 21.01
N ARG A 95 -2.13 8.22 20.92
CA ARG A 95 -3.07 8.97 20.07
C ARG A 95 -4.33 9.30 20.86
N PRO A 96 -4.44 10.52 21.43
CA PRO A 96 -5.60 10.95 22.20
C PRO A 96 -6.82 11.19 21.31
N GLY A 97 -7.99 11.29 21.95
CA GLY A 97 -9.28 11.54 21.33
C GLY A 97 -10.18 10.31 21.31
N THR A 98 -11.47 10.54 21.41
CA THR A 98 -12.48 9.46 21.40
C THR A 98 -12.34 8.60 20.14
N ILE A 99 -12.33 7.30 20.36
CA ILE A 99 -12.15 6.33 19.26
C ILE A 99 -13.43 6.28 18.43
N PRO A 100 -13.35 6.44 17.09
CA PRO A 100 -14.51 6.33 16.20
C PRO A 100 -14.85 4.83 15.99
N VAL A 101 -15.56 4.25 16.94
CA VAL A 101 -15.81 2.80 17.05
C VAL A 101 -16.34 2.20 15.76
N ALA A 102 -17.28 2.86 15.09
CA ALA A 102 -17.85 2.36 13.83
C ALA A 102 -16.78 2.23 12.73
N LEU A 103 -15.88 3.22 12.62
CA LEU A 103 -14.79 3.19 11.62
C LEU A 103 -13.75 2.12 11.96
N VAL A 104 -13.41 1.97 13.25
CA VAL A 104 -12.46 0.94 13.70
C VAL A 104 -13.02 -0.46 13.48
N ALA A 105 -14.30 -0.69 13.80
CA ALA A 105 -14.97 -1.95 13.54
C ALA A 105 -15.01 -2.28 12.03
N GLY A 106 -15.33 -1.28 11.19
CA GLY A 106 -15.29 -1.41 9.74
C GLY A 106 -13.88 -1.70 9.20
N CYS A 107 -12.85 -1.08 9.78
CA CYS A 107 -11.45 -1.37 9.45
C CYS A 107 -11.10 -2.82 9.82
N GLY A 108 -11.49 -3.29 10.99
CA GLY A 108 -11.28 -4.68 11.42
C GLY A 108 -11.94 -5.68 10.46
N LYS A 109 -13.16 -5.40 10.03
CA LYS A 109 -13.87 -6.26 9.05
C LYS A 109 -13.18 -6.23 7.68
N ALA A 110 -12.70 -5.08 7.24
CA ALA A 110 -11.93 -4.97 5.99
C ALA A 110 -10.63 -5.79 6.04
N CYS A 111 -9.92 -5.79 7.18
CA CYS A 111 -8.73 -6.63 7.38
C CYS A 111 -9.05 -8.12 7.33
N GLU A 112 -10.15 -8.55 7.97
CA GLU A 112 -10.61 -9.94 7.94
C GLU A 112 -10.92 -10.41 6.52
N ILE A 113 -11.68 -9.61 5.75
CA ILE A 113 -11.99 -9.92 4.35
C ILE A 113 -10.71 -9.94 3.50
N ALA A 114 -9.85 -8.95 3.66
CA ALA A 114 -8.59 -8.89 2.91
C ALA A 114 -7.73 -10.14 3.16
N GLN A 115 -7.67 -10.63 4.39
CA GLN A 115 -6.90 -11.84 4.74
C GLN A 115 -7.41 -13.10 4.02
N THR A 116 -8.70 -13.19 3.73
CA THR A 116 -9.29 -14.36 3.05
C THR A 116 -9.29 -14.22 1.53
N GLU A 117 -9.33 -13.00 1.01
CA GLU A 117 -9.54 -12.74 -0.41
C GLU A 117 -8.29 -12.28 -1.17
N TYR A 118 -7.17 -11.97 -0.50
CA TYR A 118 -6.02 -11.33 -1.17
C TYR A 118 -5.48 -12.14 -2.35
N THR A 119 -5.40 -13.47 -2.25
CA THR A 119 -4.93 -14.34 -3.34
C THR A 119 -5.86 -14.29 -4.55
N SER A 120 -7.16 -14.46 -4.34
CA SER A 120 -8.16 -14.42 -5.41
C SER A 120 -8.25 -13.04 -6.07
N ASN A 121 -8.06 -11.97 -5.29
CA ASN A 121 -8.02 -10.60 -5.81
C ASN A 121 -6.74 -10.35 -6.62
N GLU A 122 -5.60 -10.89 -6.18
CA GLU A 122 -4.34 -10.82 -6.93
C GLU A 122 -4.44 -11.51 -8.28
N GLU A 123 -5.00 -12.73 -8.32
CA GLU A 123 -5.22 -13.47 -9.57
C GLU A 123 -6.11 -12.71 -10.56
N LYS A 124 -7.21 -12.13 -10.08
CA LYS A 124 -8.11 -11.31 -10.92
C LYS A 124 -7.42 -10.06 -11.46
N ASN A 125 -6.70 -9.35 -10.61
CA ASN A 125 -5.98 -8.15 -11.03
C ASN A 125 -4.91 -8.47 -12.05
N ARG A 126 -4.16 -9.56 -11.85
CA ARG A 126 -3.14 -10.03 -12.79
C ARG A 126 -3.75 -10.35 -14.15
N ALA A 127 -4.84 -11.11 -14.20
CA ALA A 127 -5.53 -11.42 -15.44
C ALA A 127 -6.00 -10.16 -16.19
N ILE A 128 -6.50 -9.16 -15.48
CA ILE A 128 -6.90 -7.88 -16.10
C ILE A 128 -5.67 -7.12 -16.61
N LYS A 129 -4.58 -7.10 -15.86
CA LYS A 129 -3.32 -6.46 -16.25
C LYS A 129 -2.73 -7.11 -17.50
N ASP A 130 -2.77 -8.45 -17.58
CA ASP A 130 -2.31 -9.21 -18.75
C ASP A 130 -3.12 -8.88 -20.00
N ILE A 131 -4.43 -8.76 -19.90
CA ILE A 131 -5.29 -8.32 -21.01
C ILE A 131 -4.90 -6.90 -21.47
N ALA A 132 -4.65 -6.00 -20.53
CA ALA A 132 -4.23 -4.64 -20.88
C ALA A 132 -2.87 -4.63 -21.59
N PHE A 133 -1.91 -5.47 -21.16
CA PHE A 133 -0.63 -5.62 -21.84
C PHE A 133 -0.81 -6.15 -23.27
N GLN A 134 -1.61 -7.19 -23.48
CA GLN A 134 -1.89 -7.73 -24.81
C GLN A 134 -2.49 -6.68 -25.75
N ILE A 135 -3.41 -5.84 -25.23
CA ILE A 135 -4.01 -4.76 -26.04
C ILE A 135 -2.96 -3.69 -26.39
N LEU A 136 -2.10 -3.31 -25.45
CA LEU A 136 -1.05 -2.33 -25.70
C LEU A 136 0.00 -2.86 -26.69
N GLU A 137 0.45 -4.09 -26.54
CA GLU A 137 1.39 -4.74 -27.45
C GLU A 137 0.83 -4.90 -28.87
N GLY A 138 -0.47 -5.19 -28.98
CA GLY A 138 -1.17 -5.27 -30.27
C GLY A 138 -1.52 -3.92 -30.90
N SER A 139 -1.28 -2.82 -30.18
CA SER A 139 -1.54 -1.47 -30.69
C SER A 139 -0.31 -0.90 -31.44
N ASN A 140 -0.56 0.04 -32.35
CA ASN A 140 0.51 0.80 -33.01
C ASN A 140 0.85 2.11 -32.25
N ILE A 141 0.57 2.15 -30.94
CA ILE A 141 0.77 3.33 -30.10
C ILE A 141 2.16 3.24 -29.47
N SER A 142 2.94 4.32 -29.52
CA SER A 142 4.20 4.41 -28.78
C SER A 142 3.92 4.70 -27.30
N TYR A 143 4.42 3.87 -26.43
CA TYR A 143 4.25 3.99 -24.99
C TYR A 143 5.43 3.38 -24.22
N HIS A 144 5.56 3.76 -22.95
CA HIS A 144 6.45 3.07 -22.02
C HIS A 144 5.84 3.05 -20.61
N PHE A 145 6.25 2.08 -19.80
CA PHE A 145 5.85 2.00 -18.40
C PHE A 145 6.81 2.81 -17.52
N ASN A 146 6.26 3.53 -16.56
CA ASN A 146 7.04 4.18 -15.52
C ASN A 146 7.36 3.17 -14.41
N GLY A 147 8.53 2.58 -14.50
CA GLY A 147 9.03 1.55 -13.59
C GLY A 147 8.98 0.14 -14.16
N ASP A 148 9.78 -0.72 -13.55
CA ASP A 148 9.92 -2.12 -13.95
C ASP A 148 8.66 -2.92 -13.57
N GLN A 149 7.99 -3.50 -14.56
CA GLN A 149 6.72 -4.19 -14.36
C GLN A 149 6.86 -5.55 -13.68
N ASP A 150 8.06 -6.14 -13.65
CA ASP A 150 8.36 -7.36 -12.89
C ASP A 150 8.33 -7.12 -11.38
N TYR A 151 8.55 -5.87 -10.96
CA TYR A 151 8.49 -5.42 -9.57
C TYR A 151 7.29 -4.50 -9.29
N CYS A 152 6.20 -4.68 -10.02
CA CYS A 152 5.00 -3.86 -9.89
C CYS A 152 3.80 -4.68 -9.39
N VAL A 153 2.98 -4.08 -8.52
CA VAL A 153 1.73 -4.73 -8.09
C VAL A 153 0.77 -4.93 -9.27
N SER A 154 -0.03 -5.97 -9.20
CA SER A 154 -0.96 -6.34 -10.26
C SER A 154 -2.09 -5.33 -10.50
N ASN A 155 -2.44 -4.56 -9.48
CA ASN A 155 -3.57 -3.63 -9.53
C ASN A 155 -3.20 -2.18 -9.94
N THR A 156 -1.97 -1.98 -10.43
CA THR A 156 -1.50 -0.65 -10.85
C THR A 156 -0.69 -0.75 -12.13
N MET A 157 -0.92 0.18 -13.04
CA MET A 157 -0.10 0.41 -14.23
C MET A 157 0.10 1.92 -14.36
N ASN A 158 1.34 2.35 -14.50
CA ASN A 158 1.67 3.74 -14.81
C ASN A 158 2.31 3.77 -16.19
N ILE A 159 1.60 4.39 -17.15
CA ILE A 159 1.93 4.33 -18.58
C ILE A 159 2.10 5.76 -19.09
N CYS A 160 3.19 6.00 -19.78
CA CYS A 160 3.40 7.20 -20.57
C CYS A 160 3.11 6.89 -22.04
N PHE A 161 2.23 7.65 -22.66
CA PHE A 161 1.98 7.60 -24.10
C PHE A 161 2.74 8.74 -24.77
N ASP A 162 3.63 8.41 -25.70
CA ASP A 162 4.54 9.39 -26.30
C ASP A 162 3.77 10.46 -27.08
N GLY A 163 4.08 11.71 -26.80
CA GLY A 163 3.46 12.85 -27.46
C GLY A 163 2.04 13.18 -27.00
N VAL A 164 1.52 12.50 -25.96
CA VAL A 164 0.18 12.74 -25.43
C VAL A 164 0.27 13.43 -24.06
N SER A 165 -0.49 14.51 -23.88
CA SER A 165 -0.66 15.13 -22.56
C SER A 165 -1.54 14.25 -21.67
N SER A 166 -1.10 13.95 -20.44
CA SER A 166 -1.86 13.19 -19.46
C SER A 166 -3.21 13.85 -19.14
N GLU A 167 -3.24 15.18 -19.03
CA GLU A 167 -4.48 15.93 -18.79
C GLU A 167 -5.47 15.79 -19.96
N ALA A 168 -4.98 15.90 -21.21
CA ALA A 168 -5.80 15.71 -22.38
C ALA A 168 -6.37 14.28 -22.46
N LEU A 169 -5.54 13.28 -22.12
CA LEU A 169 -5.97 11.88 -22.05
C LEU A 169 -7.04 11.67 -20.98
N MET A 170 -6.85 12.22 -19.78
CA MET A 170 -7.84 12.18 -18.70
C MET A 170 -9.20 12.74 -19.13
N ILE A 171 -9.20 13.89 -19.80
CA ILE A 171 -10.45 14.55 -20.24
C ILE A 171 -11.14 13.70 -21.32
N SER A 172 -10.40 13.22 -22.31
CA SER A 172 -10.97 12.47 -23.43
C SER A 172 -11.43 11.05 -23.06
N SER A 173 -10.78 10.42 -22.09
CA SER A 173 -11.14 9.07 -21.61
C SER A 173 -12.27 9.05 -20.55
N LYS A 174 -12.65 10.22 -20.02
CA LYS A 174 -13.60 10.34 -18.88
C LYS A 174 -14.91 9.58 -19.04
N GLN A 175 -15.41 9.46 -20.28
CA GLN A 175 -16.65 8.72 -20.56
C GLN A 175 -16.47 7.19 -20.53
N TYR A 176 -15.24 6.69 -20.59
CA TYR A 176 -14.91 5.26 -20.64
C TYR A 176 -14.30 4.77 -19.34
N CYS A 177 -13.41 5.56 -18.74
CA CYS A 177 -12.70 5.18 -17.50
C CYS A 177 -12.26 6.42 -16.72
N GLY A 178 -12.04 6.23 -15.42
CA GLY A 178 -11.36 7.21 -14.57
C GLY A 178 -9.87 6.85 -14.49
N VAL A 179 -9.01 7.75 -14.94
CA VAL A 179 -7.56 7.64 -14.81
C VAL A 179 -7.02 8.83 -14.01
N SER A 180 -5.83 8.69 -13.43
CA SER A 180 -5.11 9.81 -12.81
C SER A 180 -3.83 10.08 -13.59
N ASN A 181 -3.35 11.32 -13.55
CA ASN A 181 -2.07 11.74 -14.13
C ASN A 181 -0.97 11.71 -13.06
#